data_c2c6ffaece502fd48efaa83e0424e629
#
_entry.id   c2c6ffaece502fd48efaa83e0424e629
#
_cell.length_a   1.000
_cell.length_b   1.000
_cell.length_c   1.000
_cell.angle_alpha   90.00
_cell.angle_beta   90.00
_cell.angle_gamma   90.00
#
_symmetry.space_group_name_H-M   'P 1'
#
loop_
_entity.id
_entity.type
_entity.pdbx_description
1 polymer ?
#
loop_
_entity_poly.entity_id
_entity_poly.type
_entity_poly.pdbx_seq_one_letter_code
_entity_poly.pdbx_strand_id
1 'polypeptide(L)'
;MTVPQRPWWKDGVVYQIYPASFKDSNGDGIGDLNGIISELDYIRSIGVDVIWICPMYDSPQVDMGYDIRDYEDVYRPYGTVQDMEKLIAETHSRGMKIILDLVVNHTSDQHKWFLESRSSKDNPKRDWYIWRPARYVDGERKAPNNWVGNFTGSVWEWDEHTQEYYLHLFCPEQPDLNWENPETRQAIYKSAMEFWLQRGVDGFRVDTVNMYSKGEMLDAPITDPGSEWQFAGYQYCNGPRMAEFLNEMNQILEKYDAMTVGECPHTPDMKRVLEYVSAKEKQLNMVFQFDVVDVGQGPYKFQTTPKNWTLPQFKRAMARTQDLIRAPSDGWTTVFLENHDQSRSITRFTSDAPEHRVAGGKMLALMMAALSGTLFIYQGQEIGMTNFPLTWDMSEYKDVDSTNYYKMVAARTKDDPKALEVAHKSLQHLARDHARVPMSWSTATHNGFSPPDATAEPWMRPLEDAKVCNVAQQKGDKDSVLAFWKRMLQVRKQHNDLLVHGQYDDLDVESPDFFVFSKTWNEKRAVCICNFTDQKKDLAFPESVKSEKMELLVSSVDDCEEKKLAAYEGRIYLLA
;
A
#
# COMPACT_ATOMS: atom_id res chain seq x y z
N MET A 1 19.66 -33.90 -7.70
CA MET A 1 19.03 -33.21 -6.55
C MET A 1 17.94 -32.34 -7.15
N THR A 2 16.68 -32.57 -6.80
CA THR A 2 15.58 -31.69 -7.20
C THR A 2 15.80 -30.36 -6.50
N VAL A 3 15.90 -29.27 -7.27
CA VAL A 3 15.92 -27.92 -6.72
C VAL A 3 14.66 -27.76 -5.87
N PRO A 4 14.76 -27.37 -4.58
CA PRO A 4 13.58 -27.14 -3.77
C PRO A 4 12.65 -26.18 -4.50
N GLN A 5 11.37 -26.55 -4.62
CA GLN A 5 10.38 -25.70 -5.27
C GLN A 5 10.25 -24.41 -4.44
N ARG A 6 10.49 -23.26 -5.09
CA ARG A 6 10.34 -21.95 -4.44
C ARG A 6 8.88 -21.72 -4.06
N PRO A 7 8.61 -21.06 -2.93
CA PRO A 7 7.25 -20.62 -2.61
C PRO A 7 6.67 -19.78 -3.76
N TRP A 8 5.43 -20.06 -4.14
CA TRP A 8 4.76 -19.48 -5.30
C TRP A 8 4.70 -17.94 -5.27
N TRP A 9 4.58 -17.36 -4.09
CA TRP A 9 4.48 -15.92 -3.89
C TRP A 9 5.80 -15.16 -4.14
N LYS A 10 6.97 -15.82 -4.09
CA LYS A 10 8.25 -15.14 -4.35
C LYS A 10 8.38 -14.65 -5.79
N ASP A 11 7.86 -15.42 -6.73
CA ASP A 11 7.92 -15.10 -8.17
C ASP A 11 6.67 -14.34 -8.64
N GLY A 12 5.68 -14.20 -7.75
CA GLY A 12 4.38 -13.65 -8.05
C GLY A 12 4.38 -12.14 -8.34
N VAL A 13 3.45 -11.75 -9.21
CA VAL A 13 3.06 -10.36 -9.44
C VAL A 13 1.66 -10.17 -8.89
N VAL A 14 1.50 -9.24 -7.95
CA VAL A 14 0.24 -8.95 -7.27
C VAL A 14 -0.37 -7.69 -7.85
N TYR A 15 -1.66 -7.74 -8.17
CA TYR A 15 -2.46 -6.58 -8.59
C TYR A 15 -3.44 -6.22 -7.49
N GLN A 16 -3.29 -5.03 -6.93
CA GLN A 16 -4.14 -4.53 -5.85
C GLN A 16 -5.37 -3.83 -6.41
N ILE A 17 -6.53 -4.20 -5.89
CA ILE A 17 -7.84 -3.64 -6.23
C ILE A 17 -8.45 -2.95 -5.02
N TYR A 18 -8.86 -1.71 -5.21
CA TYR A 18 -9.70 -0.93 -4.29
C TYR A 18 -11.14 -1.00 -4.81
N PRO A 19 -12.01 -1.84 -4.22
CA PRO A 19 -13.30 -2.21 -4.82
C PRO A 19 -14.15 -1.02 -5.22
N ALA A 20 -14.33 -0.03 -4.32
CA ALA A 20 -15.17 1.14 -4.54
C ALA A 20 -14.87 1.90 -5.85
N SER A 21 -13.61 1.83 -6.34
CA SER A 21 -13.13 2.63 -7.46
C SER A 21 -12.67 1.80 -8.66
N PHE A 22 -12.86 0.47 -8.64
CA PHE A 22 -12.39 -0.36 -9.73
C PHE A 22 -13.38 -0.40 -10.90
N LYS A 23 -14.59 -0.92 -10.67
CA LYS A 23 -15.64 -1.05 -11.70
C LYS A 23 -17.00 -1.19 -11.04
N ASP A 24 -17.91 -0.31 -11.38
CA ASP A 24 -19.31 -0.34 -11.00
C ASP A 24 -20.09 -1.18 -12.03
N SER A 25 -20.69 -2.28 -11.62
CA SER A 25 -21.44 -3.16 -12.52
C SER A 25 -22.94 -2.94 -12.50
N ASN A 26 -23.45 -2.30 -11.44
CA ASN A 26 -24.89 -2.15 -11.19
C ASN A 26 -25.42 -0.72 -11.39
N GLY A 27 -24.53 0.27 -11.55
CA GLY A 27 -24.86 1.67 -11.84
C GLY A 27 -25.21 2.49 -10.61
N ASP A 28 -24.82 2.07 -9.40
CA ASP A 28 -25.05 2.80 -8.15
C ASP A 28 -23.97 3.84 -7.81
N GLY A 29 -22.93 3.93 -8.65
CA GLY A 29 -21.79 4.85 -8.50
C GLY A 29 -20.67 4.31 -7.63
N ILE A 30 -20.76 3.07 -7.14
CA ILE A 30 -19.75 2.40 -6.31
C ILE A 30 -19.28 1.14 -7.03
N GLY A 31 -17.97 0.92 -7.13
CA GLY A 31 -17.43 -0.32 -7.69
C GLY A 31 -17.80 -1.54 -6.83
N ASP A 32 -17.90 -2.71 -7.46
CA ASP A 32 -18.41 -3.91 -6.82
C ASP A 32 -17.70 -5.20 -7.25
N LEU A 33 -17.95 -6.33 -6.56
CA LEU A 33 -17.33 -7.61 -6.81
C LEU A 33 -17.64 -8.16 -8.21
N ASN A 34 -18.85 -7.94 -8.73
CA ASN A 34 -19.23 -8.37 -10.08
C ASN A 34 -18.50 -7.52 -11.15
N GLY A 35 -18.27 -6.23 -10.88
CA GLY A 35 -17.41 -5.37 -11.69
C GLY A 35 -15.97 -5.91 -11.74
N ILE A 36 -15.42 -6.35 -10.61
CA ILE A 36 -14.09 -7.00 -10.58
C ILE A 36 -14.11 -8.28 -11.42
N ILE A 37 -15.11 -9.15 -11.25
CA ILE A 37 -15.26 -10.39 -12.02
C ILE A 37 -15.27 -10.11 -13.53
N SER A 38 -15.94 -9.04 -13.97
CA SER A 38 -16.05 -8.68 -15.39
C SER A 38 -14.70 -8.34 -16.04
N GLU A 39 -13.71 -7.92 -15.25
CA GLU A 39 -12.40 -7.47 -15.74
C GLU A 39 -11.23 -8.44 -15.39
N LEU A 40 -11.53 -9.65 -14.89
CA LEU A 40 -10.49 -10.64 -14.55
C LEU A 40 -9.61 -11.02 -15.75
N ASP A 41 -10.17 -11.10 -16.96
CA ASP A 41 -9.40 -11.39 -18.18
C ASP A 41 -8.45 -10.22 -18.53
N TYR A 42 -8.86 -8.98 -18.26
CA TYR A 42 -7.97 -7.84 -18.39
C TYR A 42 -6.80 -7.96 -17.41
N ILE A 43 -7.06 -8.18 -16.13
CA ILE A 43 -6.03 -8.32 -15.09
C ILE A 43 -5.04 -9.45 -15.46
N ARG A 44 -5.55 -10.62 -15.82
CA ARG A 44 -4.72 -11.73 -16.30
C ARG A 44 -3.86 -11.35 -17.50
N SER A 45 -4.42 -10.57 -18.45
CA SER A 45 -3.72 -10.15 -19.66
C SER A 45 -2.51 -9.24 -19.41
N ILE A 46 -2.44 -8.59 -18.24
CA ILE A 46 -1.27 -7.80 -17.83
C ILE A 46 -0.08 -8.71 -17.53
N GLY A 47 -0.34 -9.92 -17.03
CA GLY A 47 0.68 -10.87 -16.60
C GLY A 47 0.72 -11.07 -15.09
N VAL A 48 -0.37 -10.70 -14.40
CA VAL A 48 -0.59 -10.81 -12.95
C VAL A 48 -0.80 -12.27 -12.55
N ASP A 49 -0.33 -12.64 -11.38
CA ASP A 49 -0.44 -13.97 -10.79
C ASP A 49 -1.38 -13.99 -9.57
N VAL A 50 -1.53 -12.86 -8.88
CA VAL A 50 -2.29 -12.72 -7.63
C VAL A 50 -3.12 -11.45 -7.65
N ILE A 51 -4.36 -11.50 -7.17
CA ILE A 51 -5.20 -10.34 -6.92
C ILE A 51 -5.25 -10.08 -5.41
N TRP A 52 -5.01 -8.85 -4.99
CA TRP A 52 -5.26 -8.38 -3.63
C TRP A 52 -6.47 -7.47 -3.62
N ILE A 53 -7.52 -7.86 -2.87
CA ILE A 53 -8.73 -7.08 -2.67
C ILE A 53 -8.63 -6.31 -1.36
N CYS A 54 -8.68 -4.96 -1.41
CA CYS A 54 -8.83 -4.12 -0.23
C CYS A 54 -10.12 -4.46 0.53
N PRO A 55 -10.31 -4.04 1.81
CA PRO A 55 -11.40 -4.52 2.64
C PRO A 55 -12.76 -4.46 1.94
N MET A 56 -13.36 -5.64 1.78
CA MET A 56 -14.69 -5.79 1.16
C MET A 56 -15.76 -6.18 2.18
N TYR A 57 -15.35 -6.34 3.44
CA TYR A 57 -16.20 -6.76 4.56
C TYR A 57 -17.30 -5.77 4.87
N ASP A 58 -18.35 -6.22 5.59
CA ASP A 58 -19.39 -5.34 6.07
C ASP A 58 -18.82 -4.26 6.99
N SER A 59 -19.07 -2.99 6.65
CA SER A 59 -18.44 -1.82 7.28
C SER A 59 -19.34 -0.60 7.18
N PRO A 60 -19.38 0.27 8.22
CA PRO A 60 -19.97 1.60 8.15
C PRO A 60 -19.24 2.59 7.23
N GLN A 61 -18.03 2.26 6.77
CA GLN A 61 -17.21 3.06 5.83
C GLN A 61 -16.70 4.38 6.40
N VAL A 62 -16.47 4.47 7.70
CA VAL A 62 -15.85 5.66 8.31
C VAL A 62 -14.41 5.83 7.82
N ASP A 63 -13.67 4.73 7.73
CA ASP A 63 -12.34 4.65 7.12
C ASP A 63 -12.36 3.71 5.90
N MET A 64 -13.36 3.92 5.03
CA MET A 64 -13.46 3.30 3.70
C MET A 64 -13.26 1.78 3.68
N GLY A 65 -13.85 1.07 4.67
CA GLY A 65 -13.81 -0.38 4.79
C GLY A 65 -12.86 -0.91 5.86
N TYR A 66 -11.94 -0.09 6.38
CA TYR A 66 -11.02 -0.48 7.45
C TYR A 66 -11.67 -0.46 8.85
N ASP A 67 -12.91 0.00 8.98
CA ASP A 67 -13.77 -0.09 10.15
C ASP A 67 -14.76 -1.26 9.99
N ILE A 68 -14.31 -2.49 10.27
CA ILE A 68 -15.07 -3.72 9.98
C ILE A 68 -16.14 -3.97 11.03
N ARG A 69 -17.42 -4.05 10.59
CA ARG A 69 -18.57 -4.38 11.42
C ARG A 69 -18.84 -5.88 11.51
N ASP A 70 -18.60 -6.63 10.45
CA ASP A 70 -18.65 -8.09 10.43
C ASP A 70 -17.62 -8.68 9.47
N TYR A 71 -16.71 -9.53 10.02
CA TYR A 71 -15.70 -10.22 9.24
C TYR A 71 -16.24 -11.30 8.31
N GLU A 72 -17.43 -11.82 8.60
CA GLU A 72 -18.04 -12.96 7.91
C GLU A 72 -19.07 -12.53 6.85
N ASP A 73 -19.23 -11.22 6.62
CA ASP A 73 -20.14 -10.68 5.63
C ASP A 73 -19.42 -9.68 4.71
N VAL A 74 -20.07 -9.32 3.61
CA VAL A 74 -19.59 -8.38 2.58
C VAL A 74 -20.38 -7.08 2.67
N TYR A 75 -19.69 -5.94 2.51
CA TYR A 75 -20.34 -4.64 2.42
C TYR A 75 -21.38 -4.62 1.29
N ARG A 76 -22.62 -4.35 1.63
CA ARG A 76 -23.78 -4.54 0.74
C ARG A 76 -23.65 -3.92 -0.64
N PRO A 77 -23.15 -2.68 -0.82
CA PRO A 77 -22.91 -2.13 -2.15
C PRO A 77 -21.87 -2.92 -2.97
N TYR A 78 -20.91 -3.61 -2.34
CA TYR A 78 -19.96 -4.45 -3.07
C TYR A 78 -20.53 -5.80 -3.48
N GLY A 79 -21.59 -6.28 -2.82
CA GLY A 79 -22.23 -7.56 -3.13
C GLY A 79 -22.52 -8.41 -1.89
N THR A 80 -22.33 -9.71 -2.03
CA THR A 80 -22.63 -10.74 -1.03
C THR A 80 -21.45 -11.69 -0.83
N VAL A 81 -21.50 -12.52 0.22
CA VAL A 81 -20.53 -13.62 0.42
C VAL A 81 -20.49 -14.54 -0.80
N GLN A 82 -21.64 -14.81 -1.44
CA GLN A 82 -21.72 -15.64 -2.64
C GLN A 82 -21.05 -14.98 -3.84
N ASP A 83 -21.12 -13.65 -3.99
CA ASP A 83 -20.37 -12.92 -5.03
C ASP A 83 -18.87 -13.01 -4.77
N MET A 84 -18.43 -12.98 -3.51
CA MET A 84 -17.02 -13.17 -3.16
C MET A 84 -16.56 -14.61 -3.44
N GLU A 85 -17.35 -15.63 -3.09
CA GLU A 85 -17.06 -17.03 -3.43
C GLU A 85 -16.97 -17.21 -4.96
N LYS A 86 -17.83 -16.55 -5.73
CA LYS A 86 -17.75 -16.53 -7.20
C LYS A 86 -16.47 -15.85 -7.69
N LEU A 87 -16.08 -14.70 -7.12
CA LEU A 87 -14.83 -14.03 -7.48
C LEU A 87 -13.61 -14.93 -7.22
N ILE A 88 -13.57 -15.64 -6.09
CA ILE A 88 -12.51 -16.62 -5.77
C ILE A 88 -12.46 -17.70 -6.86
N ALA A 89 -13.59 -18.33 -7.16
CA ALA A 89 -13.67 -19.40 -8.16
C ALA A 89 -13.26 -18.94 -9.56
N GLU A 90 -13.73 -17.78 -10.01
CA GLU A 90 -13.42 -17.18 -11.31
C GLU A 90 -11.93 -16.77 -11.40
N THR A 91 -11.33 -16.32 -10.31
CA THR A 91 -9.89 -16.01 -10.23
C THR A 91 -9.07 -17.29 -10.37
N HIS A 92 -9.41 -18.33 -9.62
CA HIS A 92 -8.73 -19.63 -9.69
C HIS A 92 -8.89 -20.29 -11.07
N SER A 93 -10.07 -20.21 -11.69
CA SER A 93 -10.30 -20.77 -13.02
C SER A 93 -9.37 -20.20 -14.10
N ARG A 94 -8.86 -18.98 -13.87
CA ARG A 94 -7.88 -18.29 -14.72
C ARG A 94 -6.44 -18.56 -14.34
N GLY A 95 -6.19 -19.42 -13.36
CA GLY A 95 -4.85 -19.75 -12.85
C GLY A 95 -4.21 -18.63 -12.04
N MET A 96 -5.00 -17.68 -11.53
CA MET A 96 -4.56 -16.66 -10.60
C MET A 96 -4.95 -17.03 -9.16
N LYS A 97 -4.31 -16.40 -8.19
CA LYS A 97 -4.60 -16.48 -6.76
C LYS A 97 -5.25 -15.21 -6.24
N ILE A 98 -5.88 -15.28 -5.06
CA ILE A 98 -6.56 -14.14 -4.46
C ILE A 98 -6.22 -14.04 -2.97
N ILE A 99 -5.85 -12.83 -2.55
CA ILE A 99 -5.63 -12.51 -1.14
C ILE A 99 -6.54 -11.36 -0.71
N LEU A 100 -6.91 -11.35 0.55
CA LEU A 100 -7.75 -10.32 1.16
C LEU A 100 -6.97 -9.47 2.14
N ASP A 101 -7.53 -8.32 2.51
CA ASP A 101 -7.05 -7.55 3.65
C ASP A 101 -7.45 -8.22 4.97
N LEU A 102 -6.55 -8.32 5.93
CA LEU A 102 -6.81 -8.80 7.28
C LEU A 102 -6.63 -7.63 8.25
N VAL A 103 -7.73 -7.00 8.61
CA VAL A 103 -7.77 -5.81 9.48
C VAL A 103 -8.20 -6.26 10.87
N VAL A 104 -7.23 -6.52 11.75
CA VAL A 104 -7.48 -7.13 13.06
C VAL A 104 -6.75 -6.45 14.22
N ASN A 105 -6.17 -5.26 13.98
CA ASN A 105 -5.73 -4.40 15.07
C ASN A 105 -6.94 -3.78 15.79
N HIS A 106 -8.01 -3.48 15.07
CA HIS A 106 -9.24 -2.84 15.54
C HIS A 106 -10.47 -3.41 14.82
N THR A 107 -11.65 -3.06 15.28
CA THR A 107 -12.92 -3.30 14.58
C THR A 107 -13.66 -1.98 14.42
N SER A 108 -14.81 -1.97 13.72
CA SER A 108 -15.78 -0.89 13.88
C SER A 108 -16.32 -0.86 15.32
N ASP A 109 -16.69 0.33 15.79
CA ASP A 109 -17.47 0.52 17.02
C ASP A 109 -18.88 -0.09 16.93
N GLN A 110 -19.33 -0.46 15.71
CA GLN A 110 -20.58 -1.18 15.46
C GLN A 110 -20.40 -2.69 15.40
N HIS A 111 -19.16 -3.21 15.57
CA HIS A 111 -18.92 -4.64 15.62
C HIS A 111 -19.58 -5.25 16.85
N LYS A 112 -20.21 -6.42 16.70
CA LYS A 112 -20.90 -7.14 17.80
C LYS A 112 -20.03 -7.33 19.06
N TRP A 113 -18.72 -7.55 18.89
CA TRP A 113 -17.81 -7.70 20.03
C TRP A 113 -17.64 -6.40 20.81
N PHE A 114 -17.54 -5.24 20.12
CA PHE A 114 -17.42 -3.94 20.77
C PHE A 114 -18.72 -3.52 21.47
N LEU A 115 -19.86 -3.74 20.84
CA LEU A 115 -21.16 -3.48 21.44
C LEU A 115 -21.36 -4.25 22.74
N GLU A 116 -20.95 -5.53 22.80
CA GLU A 116 -20.95 -6.33 24.02
C GLU A 116 -19.92 -5.79 25.03
N SER A 117 -18.67 -5.53 24.62
CA SER A 117 -17.60 -4.99 25.47
C SER A 117 -18.00 -3.67 26.14
N ARG A 118 -18.67 -2.79 25.40
CA ARG A 118 -19.14 -1.48 25.84
C ARG A 118 -20.36 -1.56 26.75
N SER A 119 -21.14 -2.65 26.71
CA SER A 119 -22.42 -2.74 27.40
C SER A 119 -22.31 -2.71 28.92
N SER A 120 -21.20 -3.19 29.50
CA SER A 120 -20.93 -3.18 30.94
C SER A 120 -19.46 -3.45 31.23
N LYS A 121 -18.93 -2.92 32.33
CA LYS A 121 -17.59 -3.26 32.84
C LYS A 121 -17.46 -4.73 33.25
N ASP A 122 -18.58 -5.39 33.56
CA ASP A 122 -18.64 -6.80 33.96
C ASP A 122 -18.96 -7.73 32.77
N ASN A 123 -19.10 -7.21 31.56
CA ASN A 123 -19.35 -8.06 30.39
C ASN A 123 -18.16 -8.98 30.11
N PRO A 124 -18.34 -10.28 29.81
CA PRO A 124 -17.26 -11.21 29.50
C PRO A 124 -16.32 -10.72 28.38
N LYS A 125 -16.80 -9.90 27.44
CA LYS A 125 -16.01 -9.33 26.38
C LYS A 125 -15.41 -7.95 26.70
N ARG A 126 -15.55 -7.45 27.96
CA ARG A 126 -14.98 -6.14 28.34
C ARG A 126 -13.51 -6.07 27.94
N ASP A 127 -12.74 -7.08 28.28
CA ASP A 127 -11.29 -7.16 28.04
C ASP A 127 -10.90 -7.60 26.60
N TRP A 128 -11.88 -7.68 25.69
CA TRP A 128 -11.59 -7.89 24.27
C TRP A 128 -11.09 -6.63 23.57
N TYR A 129 -11.30 -5.46 24.19
CA TYR A 129 -10.82 -4.16 23.76
C TYR A 129 -10.00 -3.51 24.87
N ILE A 130 -9.25 -2.47 24.53
CA ILE A 130 -8.35 -1.82 25.48
C ILE A 130 -9.06 -0.66 26.14
N TRP A 131 -9.48 -0.85 27.38
CA TRP A 131 -10.13 0.15 28.23
C TRP A 131 -9.20 0.63 29.33
N ARG A 132 -9.28 1.93 29.69
CA ARG A 132 -8.52 2.53 30.80
C ARG A 132 -9.35 3.56 31.53
N PRO A 133 -9.18 3.67 32.88
CA PRO A 133 -9.80 4.74 33.66
C PRO A 133 -9.22 6.10 33.26
N ALA A 134 -9.99 7.17 33.48
CA ALA A 134 -9.51 8.53 33.36
C ALA A 134 -8.39 8.84 34.37
N ARG A 135 -7.44 9.69 33.97
CA ARG A 135 -6.58 10.40 34.90
C ARG A 135 -7.30 11.69 35.35
N TYR A 136 -7.01 12.14 36.55
CA TYR A 136 -7.51 13.44 37.03
C TYR A 136 -6.32 14.32 37.42
N VAL A 137 -6.25 15.50 36.80
CA VAL A 137 -5.23 16.51 37.06
C VAL A 137 -5.94 17.80 37.46
N ASP A 138 -5.66 18.32 38.65
CA ASP A 138 -6.34 19.50 39.21
C ASP A 138 -7.88 19.39 39.19
N GLY A 139 -8.42 18.17 39.33
CA GLY A 139 -9.85 17.90 39.31
C GLY A 139 -10.46 17.76 37.91
N GLU A 140 -9.70 18.00 36.85
CA GLU A 140 -10.14 17.82 35.47
C GLU A 140 -9.88 16.39 34.98
N ARG A 141 -10.86 15.83 34.23
CA ARG A 141 -10.72 14.55 33.58
C ARG A 141 -9.75 14.66 32.41
N LYS A 142 -8.75 13.78 32.37
CA LYS A 142 -7.76 13.68 31.29
C LYS A 142 -7.71 12.25 30.74
N ALA A 143 -7.29 12.14 29.47
CA ALA A 143 -7.02 10.85 28.82
C ALA A 143 -5.91 10.06 29.54
N PRO A 144 -5.87 8.73 29.38
CA PRO A 144 -4.86 7.87 30.02
C PRO A 144 -3.41 8.23 29.70
N ASN A 145 -3.11 8.75 28.51
CA ASN A 145 -1.82 9.30 28.11
C ASN A 145 -2.00 10.38 27.02
N ASN A 146 -0.90 10.93 26.54
CA ASN A 146 -0.88 12.03 25.58
C ASN A 146 -0.62 11.60 24.13
N TRP A 147 -0.98 10.38 23.73
CA TRP A 147 -0.70 9.90 22.38
C TRP A 147 -1.58 10.55 21.32
N VAL A 148 -0.98 10.88 20.18
CA VAL A 148 -1.68 11.33 18.97
C VAL A 148 -2.07 10.14 18.10
N GLY A 149 -3.30 10.14 17.59
CA GLY A 149 -3.81 9.16 16.63
C GLY A 149 -3.23 9.34 15.23
N ASN A 150 -3.28 8.27 14.43
CA ASN A 150 -2.78 8.31 13.05
C ASN A 150 -3.54 9.31 12.17
N PHE A 151 -4.80 9.63 12.50
CA PHE A 151 -5.63 10.63 11.82
C PHE A 151 -5.81 11.91 12.66
N THR A 152 -4.79 12.28 13.44
CA THR A 152 -4.77 13.42 14.36
C THR A 152 -5.64 13.22 15.61
N GLY A 153 -5.52 14.14 16.59
CA GLY A 153 -6.30 14.08 17.83
C GLY A 153 -5.79 13.06 18.86
N SER A 154 -6.58 12.84 19.91
CA SER A 154 -6.31 11.82 20.94
C SER A 154 -6.50 10.42 20.38
N VAL A 155 -5.76 9.44 20.91
CA VAL A 155 -6.04 8.00 20.71
C VAL A 155 -7.06 7.44 21.70
N TRP A 156 -7.62 8.26 22.55
CA TRP A 156 -8.53 7.84 23.62
C TRP A 156 -9.88 8.51 23.47
N GLU A 157 -10.95 7.70 23.37
CA GLU A 157 -12.32 8.18 23.36
C GLU A 157 -13.03 7.82 24.67
N TRP A 158 -13.73 8.83 25.24
CA TRP A 158 -14.47 8.66 26.49
C TRP A 158 -15.81 7.99 26.26
N ASP A 159 -16.07 6.91 26.96
CA ASP A 159 -17.38 6.28 26.97
C ASP A 159 -18.22 6.74 28.17
N GLU A 160 -19.23 7.54 27.89
CA GLU A 160 -20.15 8.05 28.94
C GLU A 160 -20.96 6.94 29.61
N HIS A 161 -21.18 5.79 28.94
CA HIS A 161 -21.96 4.70 29.51
C HIS A 161 -21.19 3.97 30.61
N THR A 162 -19.93 3.64 30.36
CA THR A 162 -19.11 2.88 31.31
C THR A 162 -18.12 3.74 32.09
N GLN A 163 -18.02 5.04 31.80
CA GLN A 163 -17.14 6.00 32.48
C GLN A 163 -15.67 5.55 32.47
N GLU A 164 -15.19 5.15 31.29
CA GLU A 164 -13.81 4.82 30.98
C GLU A 164 -13.47 5.23 29.55
N TYR A 165 -12.18 5.31 29.23
CA TYR A 165 -11.68 5.53 27.89
C TYR A 165 -11.40 4.20 27.21
N TYR A 166 -11.72 4.08 25.90
CA TYR A 166 -11.19 3.04 25.04
C TYR A 166 -10.11 3.59 24.11
N LEU A 167 -9.15 2.71 23.76
CA LEU A 167 -8.07 3.03 22.82
C LEU A 167 -8.57 2.91 21.38
N HIS A 168 -8.17 3.86 20.52
CA HIS A 168 -8.29 3.80 19.08
C HIS A 168 -7.07 4.46 18.44
N LEU A 169 -6.22 3.73 17.75
CA LEU A 169 -5.04 4.31 17.09
C LEU A 169 -5.39 5.07 15.80
N PHE A 170 -6.59 4.87 15.27
CA PHE A 170 -7.14 5.49 14.06
C PHE A 170 -8.36 6.36 14.40
N CYS A 171 -9.50 6.16 13.73
CA CYS A 171 -10.72 6.89 14.07
C CYS A 171 -11.30 6.47 15.43
N PRO A 172 -12.05 7.35 16.14
CA PRO A 172 -12.81 6.95 17.31
C PRO A 172 -13.75 5.75 17.08
N GLU A 173 -14.24 5.61 15.86
CA GLU A 173 -15.07 4.50 15.42
C GLU A 173 -14.29 3.20 15.14
N GLN A 174 -12.96 3.18 15.40
CA GLN A 174 -12.09 2.02 15.20
C GLN A 174 -11.42 1.59 16.53
N PRO A 175 -12.19 1.08 17.52
CA PRO A 175 -11.63 0.65 18.81
C PRO A 175 -10.63 -0.49 18.66
N ASP A 176 -9.47 -0.38 19.31
CA ASP A 176 -8.38 -1.34 19.25
C ASP A 176 -8.71 -2.62 20.02
N LEU A 177 -8.53 -3.76 19.36
CA LEU A 177 -8.66 -5.09 19.96
C LEU A 177 -7.51 -5.37 20.96
N ASN A 178 -7.85 -6.04 22.05
CA ASN A 178 -6.87 -6.49 23.05
C ASN A 178 -6.29 -7.86 22.67
N TRP A 179 -5.16 -7.85 21.94
CA TRP A 179 -4.45 -9.07 21.54
C TRP A 179 -3.81 -9.83 22.71
N GLU A 180 -3.67 -9.20 23.88
CA GLU A 180 -3.21 -9.87 25.10
C GLU A 180 -4.21 -10.93 25.57
N ASN A 181 -5.51 -10.74 25.28
CA ASN A 181 -6.57 -11.67 25.63
C ASN A 181 -6.62 -12.86 24.63
N PRO A 182 -6.41 -14.11 25.08
CA PRO A 182 -6.40 -15.27 24.18
C PRO A 182 -7.76 -15.57 23.54
N GLU A 183 -8.89 -15.25 24.20
CA GLU A 183 -10.22 -15.44 23.62
C GLU A 183 -10.46 -14.51 22.43
N THR A 184 -9.97 -13.27 22.52
CA THR A 184 -9.98 -12.30 21.40
C THR A 184 -9.22 -12.86 20.22
N ARG A 185 -8.00 -13.36 20.42
CA ARG A 185 -7.19 -13.95 19.35
C ARG A 185 -7.90 -15.15 18.69
N GLN A 186 -8.48 -16.07 19.49
CA GLN A 186 -9.20 -17.22 18.95
C GLN A 186 -10.43 -16.79 18.12
N ALA A 187 -11.15 -15.75 18.55
CA ALA A 187 -12.27 -15.21 17.78
C ALA A 187 -11.82 -14.59 16.46
N ILE A 188 -10.71 -13.85 16.47
CA ILE A 188 -10.09 -13.30 15.25
C ILE A 188 -9.72 -14.44 14.29
N TYR A 189 -9.00 -15.46 14.76
CA TYR A 189 -8.54 -16.56 13.92
C TYR A 189 -9.71 -17.30 13.26
N LYS A 190 -10.76 -17.52 13.99
CA LYS A 190 -11.95 -18.22 13.47
C LYS A 190 -12.73 -17.37 12.47
N SER A 191 -13.02 -16.12 12.81
CA SER A 191 -13.94 -15.26 12.06
C SER A 191 -13.25 -14.54 10.90
N ALA A 192 -12.06 -13.95 11.13
CA ALA A 192 -11.39 -13.15 10.13
C ALA A 192 -10.43 -13.96 9.21
N MET A 193 -9.90 -15.09 9.70
CA MET A 193 -8.95 -15.90 8.92
C MET A 193 -9.56 -17.19 8.39
N GLU A 194 -9.94 -18.13 9.27
CA GLU A 194 -10.37 -19.48 8.84
C GLU A 194 -11.65 -19.44 8.01
N PHE A 195 -12.56 -18.50 8.28
CA PHE A 195 -13.79 -18.32 7.49
C PHE A 195 -13.52 -18.13 6.01
N TRP A 196 -12.53 -17.31 5.66
CA TRP A 196 -12.17 -17.01 4.26
C TRP A 196 -11.18 -18.03 3.67
N LEU A 197 -10.25 -18.56 4.47
CA LEU A 197 -9.34 -19.62 4.02
C LEU A 197 -10.11 -20.89 3.62
N GLN A 198 -11.15 -21.26 4.37
CA GLN A 198 -12.01 -22.40 4.04
C GLN A 198 -12.81 -22.18 2.74
N ARG A 199 -12.99 -20.93 2.31
CA ARG A 199 -13.62 -20.54 1.04
C ARG A 199 -12.65 -20.44 -0.13
N GLY A 200 -11.36 -20.70 0.12
CA GLY A 200 -10.34 -20.78 -0.93
C GLY A 200 -9.52 -19.49 -1.11
N VAL A 201 -9.53 -18.57 -0.17
CA VAL A 201 -8.59 -17.43 -0.18
C VAL A 201 -7.16 -17.93 0.00
N ASP A 202 -6.23 -17.44 -0.80
CA ASP A 202 -4.84 -17.90 -0.85
C ASP A 202 -3.90 -17.11 0.10
N GLY A 203 -4.43 -16.24 0.92
CA GLY A 203 -3.63 -15.48 1.89
C GLY A 203 -4.17 -14.10 2.22
N PHE A 204 -3.35 -13.32 2.93
CA PHE A 204 -3.75 -12.01 3.43
C PHE A 204 -2.67 -10.94 3.28
N ARG A 205 -3.12 -9.72 2.96
CA ARG A 205 -2.41 -8.52 3.34
C ARG A 205 -2.83 -8.17 4.77
N VAL A 206 -1.88 -8.13 5.68
CA VAL A 206 -2.13 -7.97 7.10
C VAL A 206 -1.95 -6.51 7.49
N ASP A 207 -3.06 -5.86 7.79
CA ASP A 207 -3.13 -4.44 8.12
C ASP A 207 -2.39 -4.13 9.42
N THR A 208 -1.61 -3.04 9.43
CA THR A 208 -0.90 -2.52 10.62
C THR A 208 -0.34 -3.62 11.52
N VAL A 209 0.27 -4.64 10.91
CA VAL A 209 0.62 -5.92 11.54
C VAL A 209 1.48 -5.80 12.80
N ASN A 210 2.29 -4.75 12.90
CA ASN A 210 3.20 -4.54 14.01
C ASN A 210 2.58 -3.79 15.21
N MET A 211 1.26 -3.53 15.18
CA MET A 211 0.55 -2.79 16.23
C MET A 211 -0.23 -3.69 17.21
N TYR A 212 -0.25 -5.01 17.02
CA TYR A 212 -1.05 -5.93 17.85
C TYR A 212 -0.55 -6.03 19.29
N SER A 213 0.76 -6.04 19.51
CA SER A 213 1.38 -5.98 20.84
C SER A 213 1.86 -4.57 21.13
N LYS A 214 1.37 -3.99 22.23
CA LYS A 214 1.69 -2.63 22.65
C LYS A 214 2.60 -2.64 23.88
N GLY A 215 3.37 -1.56 24.08
CA GLY A 215 4.21 -1.36 25.27
C GLY A 215 3.41 -0.94 26.51
N GLU A 216 4.09 -0.31 27.45
CA GLU A 216 3.53 0.09 28.75
C GLU A 216 2.51 1.23 28.69
N MET A 217 2.28 1.84 27.53
CA MET A 217 1.34 2.95 27.29
C MET A 217 1.61 4.20 28.14
N LEU A 218 2.88 4.51 28.38
CA LEU A 218 3.32 5.72 29.09
C LEU A 218 3.11 6.98 28.24
N ASP A 219 3.12 8.16 28.89
CA ASP A 219 3.13 9.43 28.16
C ASP A 219 4.33 9.50 27.21
N ALA A 220 4.09 9.97 25.99
CA ALA A 220 5.14 10.21 25.01
C ALA A 220 5.88 11.52 25.33
N PRO A 221 7.19 11.62 25.02
CA PRO A 221 7.95 12.85 25.12
C PRO A 221 7.33 13.97 24.28
N ILE A 222 7.40 15.21 24.79
CA ILE A 222 6.90 16.39 24.08
C ILE A 222 7.84 16.70 22.90
N THR A 223 7.44 16.34 21.70
CA THR A 223 8.15 16.62 20.45
C THR A 223 7.48 17.70 19.62
N ASP A 224 6.19 17.94 19.83
CA ASP A 224 5.41 19.06 19.28
C ASP A 224 4.83 19.89 20.41
N PRO A 225 5.54 20.97 20.86
CA PRO A 225 5.04 21.84 21.95
C PRO A 225 3.74 22.57 21.62
N GLY A 226 3.35 22.63 20.35
CA GLY A 226 2.10 23.22 19.89
C GLY A 226 0.90 22.28 19.95
N SER A 227 1.10 21.03 20.36
CA SER A 227 0.06 20.01 20.46
C SER A 227 -0.04 19.44 21.88
N GLU A 228 -1.28 19.20 22.34
CA GLU A 228 -1.55 18.40 23.54
C GLU A 228 -1.15 16.92 23.31
N TRP A 229 -1.26 16.43 22.06
CA TRP A 229 -1.02 15.04 21.69
C TRP A 229 0.34 14.86 21.02
N GLN A 230 1.04 13.78 21.37
CA GLN A 230 2.41 13.52 20.98
C GLN A 230 2.57 12.17 20.27
N PHE A 231 3.48 12.10 19.29
CA PHE A 231 3.76 10.85 18.56
C PHE A 231 4.32 9.76 19.49
N ALA A 232 3.72 8.57 19.43
CA ALA A 232 4.05 7.43 20.29
C ALA A 232 4.23 6.10 19.51
N GLY A 233 4.52 6.14 18.22
CA GLY A 233 4.66 4.94 17.39
C GLY A 233 5.61 3.87 17.96
N TYR A 234 6.69 4.29 18.62
CA TYR A 234 7.62 3.38 19.30
C TYR A 234 7.04 2.66 20.52
N GLN A 235 5.86 3.07 21.05
CA GLN A 235 5.18 2.40 22.17
C GLN A 235 4.05 1.48 21.70
N TYR A 236 3.36 1.81 20.62
CA TYR A 236 2.26 0.99 20.13
C TYR A 236 2.64 0.08 18.94
N CYS A 237 3.86 0.19 18.38
CA CYS A 237 4.40 -0.73 17.38
C CYS A 237 5.46 -1.65 17.98
N ASN A 238 5.59 -2.84 17.41
CA ASN A 238 6.68 -3.78 17.68
C ASN A 238 6.79 -4.21 19.14
N GLY A 239 5.67 -4.34 19.84
CA GLY A 239 5.63 -4.74 21.24
C GLY A 239 6.18 -6.15 21.50
N PRO A 240 6.38 -6.52 22.77
CA PRO A 240 7.17 -7.68 23.16
C PRO A 240 6.57 -9.04 22.76
N ARG A 241 5.25 -9.12 22.53
CA ARG A 241 4.58 -10.38 22.18
C ARG A 241 4.26 -10.52 20.68
N MET A 242 4.78 -9.62 19.83
CA MET A 242 4.50 -9.69 18.38
C MET A 242 4.86 -11.05 17.78
N ALA A 243 6.04 -11.61 18.11
CA ALA A 243 6.46 -12.91 17.59
C ALA A 243 5.50 -14.04 17.97
N GLU A 244 4.99 -14.04 19.22
CA GLU A 244 4.01 -15.02 19.67
C GLU A 244 2.73 -14.95 18.82
N PHE A 245 2.16 -13.76 18.66
CA PHE A 245 0.90 -13.59 17.94
C PHE A 245 1.03 -13.95 16.46
N LEU A 246 2.11 -13.55 15.82
CA LEU A 246 2.36 -13.86 14.42
C LEU A 246 2.67 -15.35 14.19
N ASN A 247 3.33 -16.02 15.13
CA ASN A 247 3.51 -17.47 15.07
C ASN A 247 2.19 -18.24 15.23
N GLU A 248 1.27 -17.79 16.09
CA GLU A 248 -0.08 -18.37 16.19
C GLU A 248 -0.83 -18.24 14.85
N MET A 249 -0.78 -17.07 14.23
CA MET A 249 -1.37 -16.85 12.90
C MET A 249 -0.73 -17.73 11.83
N ASN A 250 0.60 -17.83 11.81
CA ASN A 250 1.34 -18.63 10.84
C ASN A 250 0.97 -20.11 10.90
N GLN A 251 0.76 -20.69 12.12
CA GLN A 251 0.31 -22.06 12.28
C GLN A 251 -1.05 -22.36 11.61
N ILE A 252 -1.90 -21.35 11.47
CA ILE A 252 -3.15 -21.47 10.73
C ILE A 252 -2.87 -21.38 9.24
N LEU A 253 -2.13 -20.38 8.81
CA LEU A 253 -1.83 -20.08 7.40
C LEU A 253 -1.07 -21.22 6.70
N GLU A 254 -0.11 -21.86 7.39
CA GLU A 254 0.62 -23.01 6.87
C GLU A 254 -0.29 -24.19 6.46
N LYS A 255 -1.44 -24.37 7.12
CA LYS A 255 -2.39 -25.44 6.77
C LYS A 255 -3.04 -25.25 5.39
N TYR A 256 -3.05 -24.01 4.90
CA TYR A 256 -3.69 -23.61 3.64
C TYR A 256 -2.68 -23.21 2.56
N ASP A 257 -1.36 -23.33 2.80
CA ASP A 257 -0.31 -22.79 1.92
C ASP A 257 -0.55 -21.29 1.59
N ALA A 258 -1.06 -20.56 2.56
CA ALA A 258 -1.49 -19.17 2.41
C ALA A 258 -0.32 -18.20 2.58
N MET A 259 -0.23 -17.19 1.68
CA MET A 259 0.79 -16.15 1.79
C MET A 259 0.36 -15.02 2.71
N THR A 260 1.35 -14.30 3.26
CA THR A 260 1.13 -13.06 4.00
C THR A 260 2.06 -11.95 3.54
N VAL A 261 1.51 -10.74 3.44
CA VAL A 261 2.26 -9.49 3.36
C VAL A 261 1.77 -8.53 4.43
N GLY A 262 2.62 -8.20 5.39
CA GLY A 262 2.27 -7.31 6.51
C GLY A 262 2.56 -5.85 6.19
N GLU A 263 1.66 -4.96 6.57
CA GLU A 263 1.95 -3.54 6.62
C GLU A 263 2.71 -3.21 7.90
N CYS A 264 3.93 -2.66 7.76
CA CYS A 264 4.87 -2.49 8.87
C CYS A 264 5.34 -1.03 9.02
N PRO A 265 4.45 -0.10 9.44
CA PRO A 265 4.83 1.29 9.65
C PRO A 265 5.72 1.47 10.88
N HIS A 266 6.38 2.62 10.98
CA HIS A 266 7.17 3.04 12.14
C HIS A 266 8.22 2.02 12.60
N THR A 267 8.80 1.25 11.67
CA THR A 267 9.80 0.22 11.97
C THR A 267 11.11 0.49 11.21
N PRO A 268 11.89 1.51 11.62
CA PRO A 268 13.13 1.87 10.93
C PRO A 268 14.28 0.87 11.19
N ASP A 269 14.16 -0.01 12.19
CA ASP A 269 15.16 -1.02 12.49
C ASP A 269 15.03 -2.24 11.56
N MET A 270 15.96 -2.36 10.62
CA MET A 270 16.01 -3.46 9.65
C MET A 270 16.16 -4.85 10.29
N LYS A 271 16.76 -4.94 11.48
CA LYS A 271 16.85 -6.21 12.21
C LYS A 271 15.47 -6.66 12.65
N ARG A 272 14.66 -5.71 13.14
CA ARG A 272 13.28 -5.97 13.54
C ARG A 272 12.41 -6.38 12.34
N VAL A 273 12.59 -5.70 11.20
CA VAL A 273 11.91 -6.08 9.96
C VAL A 273 12.30 -7.48 9.52
N LEU A 274 13.60 -7.82 9.60
CA LEU A 274 14.08 -9.16 9.24
C LEU A 274 13.51 -10.26 10.16
N GLU A 275 13.32 -10.01 11.45
CA GLU A 275 12.63 -10.94 12.36
C GLU A 275 11.23 -11.29 11.84
N TYR A 276 10.48 -10.30 11.31
CA TYR A 276 9.13 -10.55 10.76
C TYR A 276 9.13 -11.40 9.50
N VAL A 277 10.13 -11.26 8.62
CA VAL A 277 10.14 -11.88 7.28
C VAL A 277 11.12 -13.04 7.13
N SER A 278 11.88 -13.37 8.17
CA SER A 278 12.78 -14.53 8.18
C SER A 278 11.98 -15.82 8.10
N ALA A 279 12.32 -16.68 7.15
CA ALA A 279 11.68 -17.97 6.98
C ALA A 279 11.81 -18.88 8.22
N LYS A 280 12.87 -18.70 9.02
CA LYS A 280 13.11 -19.45 10.25
C LYS A 280 12.19 -19.02 11.39
N GLU A 281 11.87 -17.73 11.45
CA GLU A 281 11.05 -17.16 12.51
C GLU A 281 9.56 -17.48 12.32
N LYS A 282 9.13 -17.91 11.13
CA LYS A 282 7.77 -18.35 10.83
C LYS A 282 6.70 -17.36 11.27
N GLN A 283 6.86 -16.09 10.88
CA GLN A 283 5.92 -15.03 11.18
C GLN A 283 5.16 -14.62 9.92
N LEU A 284 5.78 -13.79 9.07
CA LEU A 284 5.20 -13.32 7.81
C LEU A 284 6.07 -13.77 6.62
N ASN A 285 5.50 -13.82 5.43
CA ASN A 285 6.30 -14.10 4.24
C ASN A 285 7.06 -12.85 3.76
N MET A 286 6.45 -11.68 3.87
CA MET A 286 7.03 -10.39 3.49
C MET A 286 6.30 -9.24 4.18
N VAL A 287 6.84 -8.03 4.07
CA VAL A 287 6.21 -6.80 4.58
C VAL A 287 6.28 -5.67 3.55
N PHE A 288 5.32 -4.78 3.61
CA PHE A 288 5.43 -3.45 3.04
C PHE A 288 6.23 -2.57 3.98
N GLN A 289 7.42 -2.14 3.52
CA GLN A 289 8.25 -1.18 4.20
C GLN A 289 7.94 0.23 3.70
N PHE A 290 7.94 1.18 4.61
CA PHE A 290 7.57 2.55 4.30
C PHE A 290 8.75 3.41 3.82
N ASP A 291 10.00 2.93 3.94
CA ASP A 291 11.19 3.70 3.59
C ASP A 291 11.10 4.44 2.24
N VAL A 292 10.61 3.78 1.18
CA VAL A 292 10.48 4.37 -0.17
C VAL A 292 9.30 5.32 -0.26
N VAL A 293 8.15 4.91 0.28
CA VAL A 293 6.92 5.69 0.18
C VAL A 293 6.88 6.87 1.16
N ASP A 294 7.74 6.90 2.17
CA ASP A 294 7.90 8.03 3.06
C ASP A 294 8.89 9.10 2.54
N VAL A 295 9.63 8.80 1.46
CA VAL A 295 10.55 9.77 0.88
C VAL A 295 9.82 11.06 0.49
N GLY A 296 10.27 12.18 1.06
CA GLY A 296 9.67 13.50 0.84
C GLY A 296 8.46 13.83 1.71
N GLN A 297 8.05 12.95 2.63
CA GLN A 297 7.05 13.27 3.64
C GLN A 297 7.64 14.10 4.77
N GLY A 298 6.78 14.88 5.44
CA GLY A 298 7.12 15.64 6.64
C GLY A 298 6.77 14.90 7.94
N PRO A 299 7.01 15.51 9.11
CA PRO A 299 6.74 14.91 10.43
C PRO A 299 5.31 14.39 10.60
N TYR A 300 4.32 15.09 10.07
CA TYR A 300 2.93 14.64 10.00
C TYR A 300 2.58 14.38 8.54
N LYS A 301 3.29 13.48 7.85
CA LYS A 301 3.11 13.14 6.43
C LYS A 301 3.01 14.39 5.52
N PHE A 302 2.01 15.25 5.73
CA PHE A 302 1.69 16.42 4.91
C PHE A 302 2.44 17.71 5.28
N GLN A 303 3.19 17.76 6.38
CA GLN A 303 4.01 18.94 6.73
C GLN A 303 5.28 19.01 5.88
N THR A 304 5.11 19.16 4.57
CA THR A 304 6.19 19.16 3.60
C THR A 304 5.86 20.06 2.41
N THR A 305 6.79 20.24 1.51
CA THR A 305 6.57 20.87 0.20
C THR A 305 6.62 19.82 -0.90
N PRO A 306 5.88 19.99 -2.00
CA PRO A 306 5.93 19.07 -3.13
C PRO A 306 7.35 18.80 -3.59
N LYS A 307 7.67 17.53 -3.87
CA LYS A 307 8.99 17.06 -4.33
C LYS A 307 10.17 17.42 -3.42
N ASN A 308 9.92 17.51 -2.11
CA ASN A 308 10.97 17.74 -1.11
C ASN A 308 11.79 16.46 -0.85
N TRP A 309 12.44 15.95 -1.90
CA TRP A 309 13.29 14.77 -1.84
C TRP A 309 14.40 14.84 -2.91
N THR A 310 15.43 14.03 -2.74
CA THR A 310 16.52 13.87 -3.70
C THR A 310 16.62 12.42 -4.17
N LEU A 311 17.12 12.21 -5.40
CA LEU A 311 17.29 10.86 -5.93
C LEU A 311 18.23 9.99 -5.05
N PRO A 312 19.32 10.49 -4.46
CA PRO A 312 20.09 9.73 -3.47
C PRO A 312 19.29 9.25 -2.24
N GLN A 313 18.32 10.04 -1.74
CA GLN A 313 17.43 9.60 -0.66
C GLN A 313 16.54 8.43 -1.11
N PHE A 314 15.94 8.54 -2.29
CA PHE A 314 15.13 7.47 -2.88
C PHE A 314 15.94 6.18 -3.08
N LYS A 315 17.16 6.28 -3.63
CA LYS A 315 18.05 5.13 -3.84
C LYS A 315 18.42 4.44 -2.53
N ARG A 316 18.78 5.20 -1.49
CA ARG A 316 19.07 4.63 -0.17
C ARG A 316 17.86 3.93 0.45
N ALA A 317 16.67 4.53 0.32
CA ALA A 317 15.43 3.90 0.77
C ALA A 317 15.17 2.58 0.03
N MET A 318 15.35 2.58 -1.30
CA MET A 318 15.21 1.37 -2.10
C MET A 318 16.24 0.29 -1.74
N ALA A 319 17.50 0.65 -1.55
CA ALA A 319 18.56 -0.27 -1.15
C ALA A 319 18.25 -0.98 0.19
N ARG A 320 17.67 -0.26 1.16
CA ARG A 320 17.24 -0.85 2.44
C ARG A 320 16.22 -1.98 2.25
N THR A 321 15.27 -1.82 1.32
CA THR A 321 14.31 -2.89 1.03
C THR A 321 14.99 -4.11 0.41
N GLN A 322 16.01 -3.90 -0.41
CA GLN A 322 16.78 -4.96 -1.08
C GLN A 322 17.75 -5.68 -0.11
N ASP A 323 18.18 -5.03 0.96
CA ASP A 323 19.05 -5.65 1.99
C ASP A 323 18.35 -6.77 2.76
N LEU A 324 17.01 -6.80 2.83
CA LEU A 324 16.24 -7.89 3.47
C LEU A 324 16.49 -9.26 2.83
N ILE A 325 16.88 -9.30 1.57
CA ILE A 325 17.11 -10.55 0.83
C ILE A 325 18.59 -10.78 0.51
N ARG A 326 19.46 -9.87 0.96
CA ARG A 326 20.92 -10.00 0.75
C ARG A 326 21.45 -11.14 1.63
N ALA A 327 22.19 -12.06 1.01
CA ALA A 327 22.81 -13.18 1.72
C ALA A 327 23.69 -12.67 2.91
N PRO A 328 23.64 -13.31 4.08
CA PRO A 328 23.04 -14.63 4.38
C PRO A 328 21.56 -14.59 4.85
N SER A 329 20.82 -13.54 4.57
CA SER A 329 19.41 -13.43 4.94
C SER A 329 18.56 -14.55 4.30
N ASP A 330 17.55 -15.02 5.04
CA ASP A 330 16.49 -15.91 4.58
C ASP A 330 15.13 -15.20 4.45
N GLY A 331 15.12 -13.87 4.60
CA GLY A 331 13.95 -13.03 4.46
C GLY A 331 13.48 -12.82 3.03
N TRP A 332 12.39 -12.09 2.88
CA TRP A 332 11.86 -11.67 1.59
C TRP A 332 11.31 -10.25 1.65
N THR A 333 11.19 -9.60 0.49
CA THR A 333 10.74 -8.20 0.40
C THR A 333 9.65 -8.01 -0.65
N THR A 334 9.03 -6.84 -0.64
CA THR A 334 8.08 -6.36 -1.64
C THR A 334 8.70 -5.28 -2.52
N VAL A 335 8.17 -5.12 -3.72
CA VAL A 335 8.44 -3.98 -4.60
C VAL A 335 7.12 -3.30 -4.91
N PHE A 336 6.95 -2.07 -4.47
CA PHE A 336 5.77 -1.24 -4.74
C PHE A 336 6.11 0.24 -4.69
N LEU A 337 5.36 1.07 -5.39
CA LEU A 337 5.45 2.54 -5.35
C LEU A 337 4.10 3.20 -5.10
N GLU A 338 3.01 2.48 -5.32
CA GLU A 338 1.64 2.92 -5.13
C GLU A 338 0.85 1.86 -4.35
N ASN A 339 -0.15 2.32 -3.63
CA ASN A 339 -1.26 1.56 -3.08
C ASN A 339 -2.43 2.52 -2.82
N HIS A 340 -3.48 2.07 -2.16
CA HIS A 340 -4.65 2.88 -1.82
C HIS A 340 -4.37 3.99 -0.78
N ASP A 341 -3.19 4.02 -0.16
CA ASP A 341 -2.76 5.00 0.86
C ASP A 341 -1.62 5.92 0.39
N GLN A 342 -1.20 5.78 -0.86
CA GLN A 342 -0.13 6.58 -1.45
C GLN A 342 -0.63 7.34 -2.68
N SER A 343 -0.17 8.58 -2.82
CA SER A 343 -0.39 9.33 -4.05
C SER A 343 0.30 8.67 -5.25
N ARG A 344 -0.13 9.00 -6.47
CA ARG A 344 0.33 8.35 -7.70
C ARG A 344 1.83 8.54 -7.95
N SER A 345 2.53 7.45 -8.25
CA SER A 345 3.99 7.41 -8.36
C SER A 345 4.55 8.28 -9.47
N ILE A 346 3.85 8.41 -10.60
CA ILE A 346 4.26 9.29 -11.70
C ILE A 346 4.33 10.74 -11.23
N THR A 347 3.27 11.25 -10.60
CA THR A 347 3.25 12.62 -10.07
C THR A 347 4.31 12.82 -9.00
N ARG A 348 4.56 11.79 -8.18
CA ARG A 348 5.44 11.88 -7.03
C ARG A 348 6.92 11.76 -7.39
N PHE A 349 7.29 10.77 -8.18
CA PHE A 349 8.69 10.41 -8.44
C PHE A 349 9.21 10.78 -9.83
N THR A 350 8.31 11.13 -10.76
CA THR A 350 8.66 11.60 -12.11
C THR A 350 7.95 12.92 -12.43
N SER A 351 7.29 13.01 -13.56
CA SER A 351 6.49 14.17 -13.96
C SER A 351 5.18 13.72 -14.60
N ASP A 352 4.07 14.31 -14.15
CA ASP A 352 2.74 14.15 -14.73
C ASP A 352 2.44 15.13 -15.87
N ALA A 353 3.42 15.96 -16.26
CA ALA A 353 3.32 16.78 -17.45
C ALA A 353 3.04 15.88 -18.68
N PRO A 354 2.12 16.29 -19.58
CA PRO A 354 1.68 15.44 -20.70
C PRO A 354 2.81 14.83 -21.52
N GLU A 355 3.90 15.59 -21.75
CA GLU A 355 5.08 15.17 -22.52
C GLU A 355 5.96 14.15 -21.79
N HIS A 356 5.86 14.05 -20.46
CA HIS A 356 6.72 13.18 -19.64
C HIS A 356 5.98 11.99 -19.01
N ARG A 357 4.67 12.06 -18.86
CA ARG A 357 3.84 11.07 -18.15
C ARG A 357 4.07 9.63 -18.63
N VAL A 358 4.03 9.40 -19.94
CA VAL A 358 4.21 8.06 -20.51
C VAL A 358 5.63 7.56 -20.29
N ALA A 359 6.64 8.40 -20.53
CA ALA A 359 8.04 8.06 -20.31
C ALA A 359 8.32 7.74 -18.83
N GLY A 360 7.82 8.59 -17.91
CA GLY A 360 7.93 8.37 -16.47
C GLY A 360 7.27 7.06 -16.02
N GLY A 361 6.06 6.78 -16.48
CA GLY A 361 5.36 5.54 -16.18
C GLY A 361 6.10 4.29 -16.66
N LYS A 362 6.64 4.31 -17.89
CA LYS A 362 7.45 3.22 -18.46
C LYS A 362 8.77 3.03 -17.69
N MET A 363 9.47 4.12 -17.35
CA MET A 363 10.72 4.06 -16.59
C MET A 363 10.49 3.43 -15.21
N LEU A 364 9.46 3.86 -14.48
CA LEU A 364 9.12 3.29 -13.18
C LEU A 364 8.76 1.80 -13.30
N ALA A 365 8.01 1.41 -14.33
CA ALA A 365 7.67 0.01 -14.60
C ALA A 365 8.93 -0.84 -14.83
N LEU A 366 9.89 -0.35 -15.62
CA LEU A 366 11.17 -1.01 -15.87
C LEU A 366 11.97 -1.16 -14.59
N MET A 367 12.12 -0.09 -13.82
CA MET A 367 12.83 -0.08 -12.55
C MET A 367 12.21 -1.10 -11.57
N MET A 368 10.90 -1.04 -11.35
CA MET A 368 10.20 -1.94 -10.44
C MET A 368 10.34 -3.41 -10.86
N ALA A 369 10.17 -3.70 -12.17
CA ALA A 369 10.30 -5.05 -12.68
C ALA A 369 11.73 -5.61 -12.60
N ALA A 370 12.75 -4.77 -12.51
CA ALA A 370 14.15 -5.17 -12.37
C ALA A 370 14.61 -5.37 -10.91
N LEU A 371 13.82 -4.95 -9.92
CA LEU A 371 14.13 -5.10 -8.49
C LEU A 371 13.72 -6.47 -7.95
N SER A 372 14.42 -6.93 -6.92
CA SER A 372 14.13 -8.19 -6.23
C SER A 372 12.94 -8.05 -5.28
N GLY A 373 12.17 -9.13 -5.15
CA GLY A 373 11.00 -9.22 -4.27
C GLY A 373 9.70 -9.49 -5.02
N THR A 374 8.63 -9.72 -4.29
CA THR A 374 7.28 -9.84 -4.85
C THR A 374 6.81 -8.46 -5.34
N LEU A 375 6.39 -8.38 -6.61
CA LEU A 375 6.01 -7.12 -7.24
C LEU A 375 4.52 -6.84 -7.03
N PHE A 376 4.20 -5.64 -6.54
CA PHE A 376 2.83 -5.16 -6.36
C PHE A 376 2.55 -3.99 -7.30
N ILE A 377 1.45 -4.09 -8.03
CA ILE A 377 0.93 -3.07 -8.96
C ILE A 377 -0.44 -2.65 -8.42
N TYR A 378 -0.66 -1.36 -8.27
CA TYR A 378 -1.95 -0.82 -7.84
C TYR A 378 -2.81 -0.48 -9.07
N GLN A 379 -4.15 -0.69 -8.98
CA GLN A 379 -5.08 -0.35 -10.06
C GLN A 379 -4.86 1.06 -10.61
N GLY A 380 -4.74 1.18 -11.93
CA GLY A 380 -4.48 2.44 -12.62
C GLY A 380 -3.00 2.79 -12.78
N GLN A 381 -2.09 2.17 -12.02
CA GLN A 381 -0.64 2.34 -12.20
C GLN A 381 -0.20 1.82 -13.57
N GLU A 382 -0.77 0.71 -14.00
CA GLU A 382 -0.46 0.05 -15.27
C GLU A 382 -0.88 0.86 -16.51
N ILE A 383 -1.79 1.83 -16.35
CA ILE A 383 -2.17 2.77 -17.41
C ILE A 383 -1.61 4.18 -17.19
N GLY A 384 -0.85 4.39 -16.13
CA GLY A 384 -0.22 5.66 -15.83
C GLY A 384 -1.17 6.73 -15.31
N MET A 385 -2.13 6.41 -14.43
CA MET A 385 -2.96 7.40 -13.74
C MET A 385 -2.09 8.31 -12.85
N THR A 386 -2.51 9.56 -12.71
CA THR A 386 -1.81 10.63 -11.98
C THR A 386 -2.66 11.15 -10.83
N ASN A 387 -2.12 12.05 -10.01
CA ASN A 387 -2.87 12.76 -8.98
C ASN A 387 -4.00 13.61 -9.57
N PHE A 388 -4.86 14.12 -8.70
CA PHE A 388 -5.87 15.14 -9.03
C PHE A 388 -5.26 16.33 -9.78
N PRO A 389 -6.01 16.97 -10.70
CA PRO A 389 -5.64 18.28 -11.21
C PRO A 389 -5.49 19.29 -10.08
N LEU A 390 -4.47 20.15 -10.17
CA LEU A 390 -4.23 21.19 -9.17
C LEU A 390 -5.38 22.21 -9.02
N THR A 391 -6.34 22.17 -9.94
CA THR A 391 -7.55 23.02 -9.93
C THR A 391 -8.66 22.49 -9.00
N TRP A 392 -8.54 21.25 -8.52
CA TRP A 392 -9.53 20.67 -7.61
C TRP A 392 -9.32 21.21 -6.19
N ASP A 393 -10.41 21.64 -5.56
CA ASP A 393 -10.39 22.19 -4.21
C ASP A 393 -10.63 21.10 -3.12
N MET A 394 -10.65 21.52 -1.87
CA MET A 394 -10.80 20.61 -0.73
C MET A 394 -12.13 19.85 -0.67
N SER A 395 -13.16 20.26 -1.43
CA SER A 395 -14.43 19.53 -1.47
C SER A 395 -14.34 18.19 -2.20
N GLU A 396 -13.30 18.02 -3.05
CA GLU A 396 -13.05 16.77 -3.76
C GLU A 396 -12.33 15.71 -2.89
N TYR A 397 -11.72 16.13 -1.77
CA TYR A 397 -11.05 15.23 -0.84
C TYR A 397 -12.08 14.60 0.11
N LYS A 398 -12.17 13.28 0.09
CA LYS A 398 -13.14 12.50 0.89
C LYS A 398 -12.50 11.76 2.05
N ASP A 399 -11.19 11.56 1.97
CA ASP A 399 -10.45 10.76 2.93
C ASP A 399 -10.30 11.45 4.29
N VAL A 400 -10.46 10.66 5.35
CA VAL A 400 -10.40 11.12 6.74
C VAL A 400 -9.03 11.73 7.09
N ASP A 401 -7.93 11.16 6.59
CA ASP A 401 -6.57 11.65 6.83
C ASP A 401 -6.40 13.07 6.25
N SER A 402 -6.82 13.29 5.00
CA SER A 402 -6.75 14.57 4.31
C SER A 402 -7.62 15.63 4.98
N THR A 403 -8.87 15.29 5.27
CA THR A 403 -9.85 16.24 5.84
C THR A 403 -9.49 16.61 7.28
N ASN A 404 -9.04 15.66 8.09
CA ASN A 404 -8.63 15.92 9.48
C ASN A 404 -7.34 16.75 9.54
N TYR A 405 -6.36 16.46 8.67
CA TYR A 405 -5.15 17.29 8.57
C TYR A 405 -5.50 18.75 8.23
N TYR A 406 -6.34 18.97 7.22
CA TYR A 406 -6.75 20.32 6.82
C TYR A 406 -7.48 21.05 7.96
N LYS A 407 -8.43 20.38 8.64
CA LYS A 407 -9.14 20.91 9.82
C LYS A 407 -8.17 21.23 10.98
N MET A 408 -7.19 20.36 11.23
CA MET A 408 -6.17 20.60 12.26
C MET A 408 -5.37 21.87 11.96
N VAL A 409 -4.91 22.06 10.71
CA VAL A 409 -4.20 23.28 10.31
C VAL A 409 -5.09 24.51 10.49
N ALA A 410 -6.35 24.46 10.05
CA ALA A 410 -7.32 25.54 10.21
C ALA A 410 -7.45 25.95 11.68
N ALA A 411 -7.68 24.99 12.57
CA ALA A 411 -7.81 25.24 14.01
C ALA A 411 -6.54 25.82 14.63
N ARG A 412 -5.36 25.28 14.31
CA ARG A 412 -4.07 25.75 14.84
C ARG A 412 -3.71 27.16 14.38
N THR A 413 -4.07 27.52 13.17
CA THR A 413 -3.71 28.79 12.53
C THR A 413 -4.83 29.82 12.55
N LYS A 414 -5.99 29.49 13.16
CA LYS A 414 -7.21 30.31 13.18
C LYS A 414 -7.63 30.73 11.76
N ASP A 415 -7.69 29.73 10.86
CA ASP A 415 -8.07 29.89 9.47
C ASP A 415 -7.17 30.85 8.66
N ASP A 416 -5.85 30.94 8.98
CA ASP A 416 -4.93 31.73 8.18
C ASP A 416 -4.89 31.22 6.73
N PRO A 417 -5.28 32.05 5.74
CA PRO A 417 -5.37 31.62 4.34
C PRO A 417 -4.05 31.11 3.76
N LYS A 418 -2.90 31.64 4.18
CA LYS A 418 -1.58 31.20 3.70
C LYS A 418 -1.23 29.82 4.24
N ALA A 419 -1.53 29.56 5.51
CA ALA A 419 -1.31 28.25 6.11
C ALA A 419 -2.21 27.18 5.45
N LEU A 420 -3.46 27.51 5.16
CA LEU A 420 -4.39 26.63 4.46
C LEU A 420 -3.98 26.36 3.01
N GLU A 421 -3.46 27.37 2.30
CA GLU A 421 -2.89 27.19 0.96
C GLU A 421 -1.70 26.23 0.97
N VAL A 422 -0.80 26.36 1.95
CA VAL A 422 0.33 25.42 2.12
C VAL A 422 -0.14 24.01 2.41
N ALA A 423 -1.11 23.85 3.31
CA ALA A 423 -1.70 22.55 3.62
C ALA A 423 -2.34 21.91 2.39
N HIS A 424 -3.12 22.67 1.62
CA HIS A 424 -3.73 22.17 0.39
C HIS A 424 -2.69 21.74 -0.65
N LYS A 425 -1.61 22.52 -0.86
CA LYS A 425 -0.50 22.13 -1.75
C LYS A 425 0.17 20.82 -1.34
N SER A 426 0.32 20.59 -0.04
CA SER A 426 0.85 19.31 0.47
C SER A 426 -0.11 18.15 0.20
N LEU A 427 -1.41 18.35 0.38
CA LEU A 427 -2.44 17.37 0.04
C LEU A 427 -2.50 17.09 -1.45
N GLN A 428 -2.40 18.10 -2.32
CA GLN A 428 -2.30 17.94 -3.77
C GLN A 428 -1.13 17.03 -4.21
N HIS A 429 -0.12 16.88 -3.36
CA HIS A 429 1.03 16.02 -3.64
C HIS A 429 0.93 14.63 -3.00
N LEU A 430 0.44 14.53 -1.76
CA LEU A 430 0.58 13.33 -0.94
C LEU A 430 -0.74 12.67 -0.50
N ALA A 431 -1.90 13.28 -0.74
CA ALA A 431 -3.17 12.72 -0.27
C ALA A 431 -3.46 11.35 -0.86
N ARG A 432 -3.98 10.43 -0.03
CA ARG A 432 -4.42 9.09 -0.49
C ARG A 432 -5.66 9.14 -1.39
N ASP A 433 -6.42 10.22 -1.34
CA ASP A 433 -7.55 10.48 -2.25
C ASP A 433 -7.16 10.31 -3.73
N HIS A 434 -5.94 10.69 -4.10
CA HIS A 434 -5.45 10.58 -5.48
C HIS A 434 -5.44 9.14 -6.02
N ALA A 435 -5.23 8.16 -5.13
CA ALA A 435 -5.26 6.75 -5.48
C ALA A 435 -6.70 6.19 -5.53
N ARG A 436 -7.69 6.90 -4.98
CA ARG A 436 -9.05 6.41 -4.76
C ARG A 436 -10.07 6.88 -5.79
N VAL A 437 -9.65 7.67 -6.79
CA VAL A 437 -10.52 8.02 -7.92
C VAL A 437 -10.90 6.79 -8.74
N PRO A 438 -12.10 6.79 -9.35
CA PRO A 438 -12.52 5.72 -10.24
C PRO A 438 -11.52 5.45 -11.35
N MET A 439 -11.28 4.18 -11.64
CA MET A 439 -10.39 3.75 -12.72
C MET A 439 -10.94 4.15 -14.08
N SER A 440 -10.06 4.63 -14.96
CA SER A 440 -10.42 5.06 -16.32
C SER A 440 -10.41 3.87 -17.29
N TRP A 441 -11.58 3.35 -17.64
CA TRP A 441 -11.72 2.23 -18.56
C TRP A 441 -11.84 2.63 -20.02
N SER A 442 -12.53 3.75 -20.30
CA SER A 442 -12.79 4.24 -21.64
C SER A 442 -13.14 5.72 -21.63
N THR A 443 -13.50 6.28 -22.79
CA THR A 443 -14.02 7.65 -22.92
C THR A 443 -15.54 7.76 -22.77
N ALA A 444 -16.22 6.68 -22.36
CA ALA A 444 -17.65 6.68 -22.10
C ALA A 444 -18.00 7.45 -20.81
N THR A 445 -19.28 7.61 -20.53
CA THR A 445 -19.79 8.23 -19.29
C THR A 445 -19.05 7.65 -18.08
N HIS A 446 -18.70 8.51 -17.11
CA HIS A 446 -17.93 8.18 -15.92
C HIS A 446 -16.61 7.43 -16.23
N ASN A 447 -15.96 7.78 -17.34
CA ASN A 447 -14.76 7.13 -17.84
C ASN A 447 -14.92 5.61 -18.05
N GLY A 448 -16.15 5.14 -18.32
CA GLY A 448 -16.48 3.71 -18.43
C GLY A 448 -16.39 2.95 -17.11
N PHE A 449 -16.31 3.65 -15.98
CA PHE A 449 -16.34 3.05 -14.64
C PHE A 449 -17.72 2.43 -14.35
N SER A 450 -18.80 3.18 -14.58
CA SER A 450 -20.19 2.71 -14.45
C SER A 450 -20.75 2.24 -15.81
N PRO A 451 -21.87 1.46 -15.82
CA PRO A 451 -22.61 1.15 -17.03
C PRO A 451 -23.05 2.41 -17.79
N PRO A 452 -23.24 2.33 -19.12
CA PRO A 452 -23.60 3.51 -19.94
C PRO A 452 -24.93 4.18 -19.56
N ASP A 453 -25.84 3.43 -18.96
CA ASP A 453 -27.16 3.84 -18.52
C ASP A 453 -27.25 4.18 -17.02
N ALA A 454 -26.10 4.16 -16.31
CA ALA A 454 -26.03 4.56 -14.92
C ALA A 454 -26.47 6.01 -14.73
N THR A 455 -27.31 6.25 -13.73
CA THR A 455 -27.82 7.57 -13.35
C THR A 455 -27.21 8.11 -12.07
N ALA A 456 -26.58 7.24 -11.27
CA ALA A 456 -25.84 7.66 -10.10
C ALA A 456 -24.44 8.19 -10.50
N GLU A 457 -24.04 9.29 -9.88
CA GLU A 457 -22.67 9.78 -9.99
C GLU A 457 -21.71 8.86 -9.22
N PRO A 458 -20.47 8.64 -9.72
CA PRO A 458 -19.47 7.93 -8.97
C PRO A 458 -19.19 8.57 -7.60
N TRP A 459 -18.91 7.76 -6.59
CA TRP A 459 -18.66 8.20 -5.21
C TRP A 459 -17.51 9.22 -5.08
N MET A 460 -16.55 9.15 -6.01
CA MET A 460 -15.53 10.18 -6.25
C MET A 460 -15.59 10.62 -7.71
N ARG A 461 -15.26 11.88 -7.96
CA ARG A 461 -15.19 12.46 -9.29
C ARG A 461 -14.12 11.76 -10.14
N PRO A 462 -14.46 11.19 -11.32
CA PRO A 462 -13.48 10.65 -12.24
C PRO A 462 -12.52 11.71 -12.77
N LEU A 463 -11.27 11.32 -13.09
CA LEU A 463 -10.30 12.23 -13.72
C LEU A 463 -10.77 12.67 -15.11
N GLU A 464 -10.50 13.92 -15.48
CA GLU A 464 -10.93 14.51 -16.76
C GLU A 464 -10.06 14.10 -17.96
N ASP A 465 -8.98 13.37 -17.72
CA ASP A 465 -7.96 12.99 -18.70
C ASP A 465 -8.20 11.64 -19.39
N ALA A 466 -9.39 11.07 -19.23
CA ALA A 466 -9.76 9.79 -19.85
C ALA A 466 -9.58 9.74 -21.40
N LYS A 467 -9.49 10.89 -22.06
CA LYS A 467 -9.20 10.96 -23.50
C LYS A 467 -7.76 10.54 -23.84
N VAL A 468 -6.86 10.59 -22.87
CA VAL A 468 -5.43 10.26 -23.04
C VAL A 468 -4.96 9.13 -22.13
N CYS A 469 -5.72 8.82 -21.09
CA CYS A 469 -5.40 7.78 -20.12
C CYS A 469 -6.63 6.91 -19.82
N ASN A 470 -6.77 5.83 -20.53
CA ASN A 470 -7.80 4.82 -20.28
C ASN A 470 -7.38 3.45 -20.82
N VAL A 471 -7.98 2.39 -20.26
CA VAL A 471 -7.67 1.00 -20.62
C VAL A 471 -8.00 0.70 -22.09
N ALA A 472 -9.16 1.11 -22.60
CA ALA A 472 -9.61 0.76 -23.94
C ALA A 472 -8.66 1.30 -25.03
N GLN A 473 -8.19 2.53 -24.89
CA GLN A 473 -7.23 3.13 -25.81
C GLN A 473 -5.88 2.45 -25.71
N GLN A 474 -5.37 2.20 -24.50
CA GLN A 474 -4.04 1.65 -24.30
C GLN A 474 -3.95 0.17 -24.66
N LYS A 475 -5.05 -0.60 -24.63
CA LYS A 475 -5.07 -1.99 -25.15
C LYS A 475 -4.68 -2.10 -26.63
N GLY A 476 -4.95 -1.07 -27.43
CA GLY A 476 -4.63 -1.03 -28.87
C GLY A 476 -3.30 -0.33 -29.21
N ASP A 477 -2.68 0.31 -28.23
CA ASP A 477 -1.47 1.12 -28.41
C ASP A 477 -0.24 0.39 -27.87
N LYS A 478 0.64 -0.07 -28.79
CA LYS A 478 1.90 -0.75 -28.45
C LYS A 478 2.89 0.13 -27.68
N ASP A 479 2.77 1.45 -27.80
CA ASP A 479 3.65 2.42 -27.17
C ASP A 479 3.11 2.94 -25.83
N SER A 480 1.96 2.41 -25.38
CA SER A 480 1.32 2.76 -24.12
C SER A 480 2.08 2.26 -22.88
N VAL A 481 1.76 2.85 -21.72
CA VAL A 481 2.27 2.39 -20.42
C VAL A 481 1.81 0.95 -20.15
N LEU A 482 0.55 0.61 -20.50
CA LEU A 482 -0.01 -0.73 -20.34
C LEU A 482 0.75 -1.79 -21.17
N ALA A 483 1.02 -1.49 -22.45
CA ALA A 483 1.77 -2.41 -23.31
C ALA A 483 3.18 -2.61 -22.77
N PHE A 484 3.79 -1.55 -22.24
CA PHE A 484 5.14 -1.64 -21.65
C PHE A 484 5.15 -2.46 -20.35
N TRP A 485 4.17 -2.29 -19.46
CA TRP A 485 4.02 -3.15 -18.28
C TRP A 485 3.93 -4.64 -18.68
N LYS A 486 3.06 -4.98 -19.64
CA LYS A 486 2.96 -6.36 -20.13
C LYS A 486 4.30 -6.91 -20.61
N ARG A 487 5.04 -6.11 -21.39
CA ARG A 487 6.39 -6.46 -21.87
C ARG A 487 7.36 -6.66 -20.70
N MET A 488 7.37 -5.76 -19.73
CA MET A 488 8.29 -5.84 -18.58
C MET A 488 8.00 -7.04 -17.67
N LEU A 489 6.73 -7.41 -17.47
CA LEU A 489 6.38 -8.59 -16.69
C LEU A 489 6.80 -9.89 -17.42
N GLN A 490 6.75 -9.92 -18.76
CA GLN A 490 7.30 -11.02 -19.55
C GLN A 490 8.82 -11.12 -19.40
N VAL A 491 9.55 -9.99 -19.53
CA VAL A 491 11.01 -9.94 -19.33
C VAL A 491 11.36 -10.39 -17.91
N ARG A 492 10.65 -9.93 -16.89
CA ARG A 492 10.85 -10.34 -15.50
C ARG A 492 10.67 -11.84 -15.30
N LYS A 493 9.64 -12.45 -15.90
CA LYS A 493 9.40 -13.91 -15.85
C LYS A 493 10.48 -14.70 -16.61
N GLN A 494 10.90 -14.23 -17.79
CA GLN A 494 11.95 -14.89 -18.59
C GLN A 494 13.33 -14.84 -17.91
N HIS A 495 13.62 -13.77 -17.17
CA HIS A 495 14.88 -13.56 -16.46
C HIS A 495 14.69 -13.64 -14.94
N ASN A 496 13.75 -14.45 -14.46
CA ASN A 496 13.32 -14.53 -13.07
C ASN A 496 14.49 -14.72 -12.10
N ASP A 497 15.37 -15.71 -12.33
CA ASP A 497 16.52 -15.95 -11.48
C ASP A 497 17.39 -14.71 -11.31
N LEU A 498 17.61 -13.95 -12.38
CA LEU A 498 18.47 -12.78 -12.38
C LEU A 498 17.76 -11.54 -11.79
N LEU A 499 16.55 -11.23 -12.27
CA LEU A 499 15.86 -10.00 -11.90
C LEU A 499 15.17 -10.10 -10.53
N VAL A 500 14.55 -11.26 -10.23
CA VAL A 500 13.81 -11.44 -8.98
C VAL A 500 14.71 -11.92 -7.84
N HIS A 501 15.58 -12.90 -8.09
CA HIS A 501 16.39 -13.56 -7.07
C HIS A 501 17.86 -13.12 -7.06
N GLY A 502 18.32 -12.42 -8.10
CA GLY A 502 19.69 -11.93 -8.17
C GLY A 502 19.99 -10.91 -7.06
N GLN A 503 21.22 -10.91 -6.61
CA GLN A 503 21.71 -9.91 -5.65
C GLN A 503 21.65 -8.52 -6.26
N TYR A 504 21.15 -7.56 -5.50
CA TYR A 504 21.11 -6.13 -5.85
C TYR A 504 22.36 -5.42 -5.34
N ASP A 505 22.97 -4.56 -6.16
CA ASP A 505 24.01 -3.63 -5.74
C ASP A 505 23.78 -2.27 -6.40
N ASP A 506 23.67 -1.20 -5.60
CA ASP A 506 23.62 0.18 -6.09
C ASP A 506 25.03 0.56 -6.61
N LEU A 507 25.11 1.06 -7.83
CA LEU A 507 26.38 1.36 -8.48
C LEU A 507 26.75 2.85 -8.45
N ASP A 508 25.80 3.73 -8.15
CA ASP A 508 26.01 5.19 -8.13
C ASP A 508 25.01 5.89 -7.19
N VAL A 509 25.17 5.67 -5.88
CA VAL A 509 24.27 6.17 -4.83
C VAL A 509 24.12 7.69 -4.86
N GLU A 510 25.19 8.43 -5.18
CA GLU A 510 25.23 9.90 -5.04
C GLU A 510 24.81 10.65 -6.30
N SER A 511 24.62 9.99 -7.44
CA SER A 511 24.13 10.66 -8.65
C SER A 511 22.76 11.32 -8.41
N PRO A 512 22.60 12.61 -8.69
CA PRO A 512 21.30 13.26 -8.58
C PRO A 512 20.38 12.99 -9.78
N ASP A 513 20.93 12.46 -10.87
CA ASP A 513 20.26 12.33 -12.16
C ASP A 513 19.92 10.88 -12.51
N PHE A 514 20.78 9.94 -12.12
CA PHE A 514 20.66 8.53 -12.53
C PHE A 514 20.48 7.59 -11.35
N PHE A 515 19.59 6.62 -11.52
CA PHE A 515 19.53 5.44 -10.67
C PHE A 515 20.16 4.27 -11.44
N VAL A 516 21.35 3.84 -11.01
CA VAL A 516 22.11 2.76 -11.63
C VAL A 516 22.33 1.65 -10.62
N PHE A 517 21.85 0.46 -10.91
CA PHE A 517 22.07 -0.71 -10.06
C PHE A 517 22.35 -1.96 -10.88
N SER A 518 23.02 -2.93 -10.31
CA SER A 518 23.24 -4.24 -10.90
C SER A 518 22.43 -5.32 -10.21
N LYS A 519 22.16 -6.39 -10.97
CA LYS A 519 21.60 -7.65 -10.51
C LYS A 519 22.58 -8.76 -10.87
N THR A 520 22.92 -9.64 -9.92
CA THR A 520 23.84 -10.74 -10.13
C THR A 520 23.23 -12.05 -9.65
N TRP A 521 23.25 -13.07 -10.53
CA TRP A 521 22.81 -14.43 -10.22
C TRP A 521 23.77 -15.44 -10.87
N ASN A 522 24.56 -16.12 -10.05
CA ASN A 522 25.65 -16.97 -10.53
C ASN A 522 26.60 -16.17 -11.47
N GLU A 523 26.82 -16.66 -12.68
CA GLU A 523 27.64 -16.00 -13.71
C GLU A 523 26.87 -14.94 -14.53
N LYS A 524 25.55 -14.83 -14.34
CA LYS A 524 24.72 -13.84 -15.05
C LYS A 524 24.68 -12.53 -14.30
N ARG A 525 24.84 -11.45 -15.05
CA ARG A 525 24.76 -10.09 -14.50
C ARG A 525 23.95 -9.17 -15.40
N ALA A 526 23.19 -8.28 -14.81
CA ALA A 526 22.48 -7.21 -15.52
C ALA A 526 22.74 -5.87 -14.87
N VAL A 527 22.70 -4.79 -15.64
CA VAL A 527 22.72 -3.41 -15.16
C VAL A 527 21.45 -2.71 -15.61
N CYS A 528 20.77 -2.11 -14.66
CA CYS A 528 19.65 -1.22 -14.88
C CYS A 528 20.11 0.22 -14.71
N ILE A 529 19.77 1.11 -15.65
CA ILE A 529 20.01 2.54 -15.56
C ILE A 529 18.73 3.30 -15.90
N CYS A 530 18.33 4.23 -15.02
CA CYS A 530 17.16 5.09 -15.18
C CYS A 530 17.56 6.56 -15.06
N ASN A 531 17.18 7.36 -16.05
CA ASN A 531 17.32 8.81 -16.02
C ASN A 531 16.11 9.42 -15.30
N PHE A 532 16.29 9.92 -14.08
CA PHE A 532 15.24 10.54 -13.27
C PHE A 532 15.05 12.04 -13.53
N THR A 533 15.54 12.52 -14.67
CA THR A 533 15.39 13.93 -15.04
C THR A 533 14.46 14.10 -16.24
N ASP A 534 13.89 15.30 -16.37
CA ASP A 534 13.09 15.75 -17.51
C ASP A 534 13.96 16.19 -18.72
N GLN A 535 15.26 15.91 -18.66
CA GLN A 535 16.24 16.30 -19.68
C GLN A 535 16.90 15.07 -20.30
N LYS A 536 17.23 15.18 -21.57
CA LYS A 536 18.11 14.23 -22.24
C LYS A 536 19.53 14.34 -21.70
N LYS A 537 20.12 13.24 -21.28
CA LYS A 537 21.45 13.16 -20.65
C LYS A 537 22.38 12.23 -21.44
N ASP A 538 23.68 12.47 -21.34
CA ASP A 538 24.68 11.53 -21.86
C ASP A 538 24.66 10.23 -21.04
N LEU A 539 24.68 9.07 -21.72
CA LEU A 539 24.74 7.76 -21.06
C LEU A 539 26.12 7.59 -20.44
N ALA A 540 26.16 7.54 -19.13
CA ALA A 540 27.39 7.34 -18.37
C ALA A 540 27.23 6.17 -17.40
N PHE A 541 28.02 5.12 -17.59
CA PHE A 541 28.09 4.01 -16.64
C PHE A 541 29.18 4.26 -15.60
N PRO A 542 28.94 3.84 -14.34
CA PRO A 542 29.98 3.82 -13.31
C PRO A 542 31.21 3.02 -13.75
N GLU A 543 32.39 3.40 -13.25
CA GLU A 543 33.66 2.74 -13.58
C GLU A 543 33.66 1.22 -13.32
N SER A 544 32.88 0.75 -12.33
CA SER A 544 32.72 -0.66 -11.97
C SER A 544 32.15 -1.55 -13.08
N VAL A 545 31.50 -0.97 -14.08
CA VAL A 545 30.87 -1.71 -15.19
C VAL A 545 31.20 -1.14 -16.58
N LYS A 546 31.95 -0.04 -16.65
CA LYS A 546 32.23 0.71 -17.89
C LYS A 546 33.02 -0.10 -18.92
N SER A 547 33.87 -1.02 -18.49
CA SER A 547 34.72 -1.85 -19.37
C SER A 547 34.05 -3.16 -19.80
N GLU A 548 32.85 -3.47 -19.27
CA GLU A 548 32.17 -4.73 -19.57
C GLU A 548 31.44 -4.64 -20.92
N LYS A 549 31.41 -5.77 -21.64
CA LYS A 549 30.58 -5.88 -22.85
C LYS A 549 29.12 -5.98 -22.44
N MET A 550 28.30 -5.05 -22.98
CA MET A 550 26.89 -4.95 -22.63
C MET A 550 26.01 -5.21 -23.85
N GLU A 551 24.96 -6.01 -23.63
CA GLU A 551 23.91 -6.22 -24.61
C GLU A 551 22.59 -5.63 -24.07
N LEU A 552 21.95 -4.75 -24.85
CA LEU A 552 20.68 -4.14 -24.46
C LEU A 552 19.58 -5.20 -24.45
N LEU A 553 19.04 -5.49 -23.27
CA LEU A 553 17.90 -6.39 -23.09
C LEU A 553 16.57 -5.69 -23.36
N VAL A 554 16.38 -4.50 -22.79
CA VAL A 554 15.15 -3.72 -22.92
C VAL A 554 15.40 -2.24 -22.67
N SER A 555 14.69 -1.38 -23.43
CA SER A 555 14.59 0.06 -23.22
C SER A 555 13.13 0.46 -23.04
N SER A 556 12.88 1.50 -22.25
CA SER A 556 11.55 2.10 -22.08
C SER A 556 11.15 2.99 -23.27
N VAL A 557 12.08 3.27 -24.20
CA VAL A 557 11.85 3.96 -25.48
C VAL A 557 12.29 3.05 -26.63
N ASP A 558 11.56 3.08 -27.76
CA ASP A 558 11.85 2.19 -28.89
C ASP A 558 13.09 2.66 -29.69
N ASP A 559 13.18 3.95 -29.99
CA ASP A 559 14.29 4.54 -30.74
C ASP A 559 15.36 5.11 -29.77
N CYS A 560 15.99 4.23 -29.00
CA CYS A 560 17.00 4.65 -28.04
C CYS A 560 18.34 5.03 -28.72
N GLU A 561 18.90 6.17 -28.34
CA GLU A 561 20.23 6.59 -28.79
C GLU A 561 21.32 5.82 -28.03
N GLU A 562 22.35 5.36 -28.73
CA GLU A 562 23.42 4.54 -28.14
C GLU A 562 24.14 5.24 -26.96
N LYS A 563 24.35 6.54 -27.06
CA LYS A 563 25.16 7.33 -26.10
C LYS A 563 24.36 8.29 -25.24
N LYS A 564 23.03 8.28 -25.33
CA LYS A 564 22.19 9.19 -24.57
C LYS A 564 20.96 8.48 -24.02
N LEU A 565 20.46 8.98 -22.91
CA LEU A 565 19.17 8.64 -22.34
C LEU A 565 18.20 9.81 -22.51
N ALA A 566 17.02 9.57 -23.05
CA ALA A 566 15.96 10.56 -23.11
C ALA A 566 15.47 10.91 -21.69
N ALA A 567 14.65 11.96 -21.58
CA ALA A 567 13.97 12.29 -20.33
C ALA A 567 13.16 11.07 -19.83
N TYR A 568 13.33 10.71 -18.57
CA TYR A 568 12.67 9.56 -17.94
C TYR A 568 12.82 8.24 -18.71
N GLU A 569 13.97 8.01 -19.33
CA GLU A 569 14.29 6.74 -19.97
C GLU A 569 14.97 5.77 -19.02
N GLY A 570 14.53 4.49 -19.07
CA GLY A 570 15.17 3.37 -18.39
C GLY A 570 15.67 2.33 -19.37
N ARG A 571 16.82 1.69 -19.07
CA ARG A 571 17.38 0.57 -19.83
C ARG A 571 17.88 -0.53 -18.92
N ILE A 572 17.77 -1.79 -19.39
CA ILE A 572 18.42 -2.95 -18.78
C ILE A 572 19.38 -3.55 -19.79
N TYR A 573 20.62 -3.78 -19.37
CA TYR A 573 21.66 -4.44 -20.15
C TYR A 573 22.07 -5.74 -19.49
N LEU A 574 22.29 -6.79 -20.30
CA LEU A 574 22.98 -8.00 -19.87
C LEU A 574 24.48 -7.80 -20.04
N LEU A 575 25.26 -8.21 -19.05
CA LEU A 575 26.73 -8.21 -19.09
C LEU A 575 27.21 -9.58 -19.56
N ALA A 576 28.19 -9.58 -20.49
CA ALA A 576 28.76 -10.80 -21.08
C ALA A 576 30.02 -11.24 -20.33
#